data_887fc296fcf0c4a788ba67cc44e2086a
#
_entry.id   887fc296fcf0c4a788ba67cc44e2086a
#
_cell.length_a   1.000
_cell.length_b   1.000
_cell.length_c   1.000
_cell.angle_alpha   90.00
_cell.angle_beta   90.00
_cell.angle_gamma   90.00
#
_symmetry.space_group_name_H-M   'P 1'
#
loop_
_entity.id
_entity.type
_entity.pdbx_description
1 polymer ?
#
loop_
_entity_poly.entity_id
_entity_poly.type
_entity_poly.pdbx_seq_one_letter_code
_entity_poly.pdbx_strand_id
1 'polypeptide(L)'
;LKKMGQMDPTDIQDYIRFGGYKTLVEVLTTQNPEYVMQQIEQSGLRGRGGGGFNVGRKWRSCKAVEGPRYVLCNGDEGDPGAFMDRSIMEGDPHAIIEGMVLGAFAVESNKGYLYVRHEYPLAIEHLTIAIKQAEECGFLGDNIAGTDFSFHLSINRGGGAFVCGESSALMRSIEGKVGEPRAKYIHSTEKGLFDKPTVLNNVETWANIPVILRDGAENFRKIGTVKSPGTKVFSLVGKVKNTGLIEVAMGTTLREIIYEIGGGIIDNRPFKAVQTGGPSGGCLPADKLDLPVDFDSLTEAGSMMGSGGMIVMDDRTCMIDVARYFINFLIQESCGKCTPCRDGLPQLLYLLDKIREGKAVMADLDKIEELSKVIENSALCALGKTAPNPISSTLRYFRDEYIQHIKEKKCVAGVCTALTSFNITDNCKGCTACSKICPVDAIQGEAKAKHQINQEICIRCGSCYNVCKFDAISITKRNEQC
;
A
#
# COMPACT_ATOMS: atom_id res chain seq x y z
N LEU A 1 -3.70 -14.39 8.23
CA LEU A 1 -5.13 -14.09 8.51
C LEU A 1 -5.92 -15.26 9.11
N LYS A 2 -5.39 -16.49 9.14
CA LYS A 2 -6.14 -17.71 9.49
C LYS A 2 -6.88 -17.65 10.84
N LYS A 3 -6.30 -16.98 11.85
CA LYS A 3 -6.89 -16.86 13.19
C LYS A 3 -7.87 -15.68 13.33
N MET A 4 -7.78 -14.69 12.46
CA MET A 4 -8.59 -13.46 12.57
C MET A 4 -10.08 -13.78 12.42
N GLY A 5 -10.89 -13.21 13.31
CA GLY A 5 -12.32 -13.50 13.40
C GLY A 5 -12.68 -14.85 14.04
N GLN A 6 -11.70 -15.68 14.44
CA GLN A 6 -11.90 -16.95 15.16
C GLN A 6 -11.43 -16.89 16.62
N MET A 7 -10.62 -15.87 16.98
CA MET A 7 -10.15 -15.65 18.33
C MET A 7 -10.44 -14.21 18.77
N ASP A 8 -10.56 -14.00 20.06
CA ASP A 8 -10.60 -12.68 20.67
C ASP A 8 -9.16 -12.10 20.71
N PRO A 9 -8.86 -11.01 19.98
CA PRO A 9 -7.51 -10.43 19.97
C PRO A 9 -7.11 -9.79 21.31
N THR A 10 -8.06 -9.61 22.22
CA THR A 10 -7.83 -9.06 23.57
C THR A 10 -7.67 -10.12 24.65
N ASP A 11 -7.72 -11.42 24.29
CA ASP A 11 -7.53 -12.54 25.22
C ASP A 11 -6.33 -13.41 24.79
N ILE A 12 -5.23 -13.34 25.54
CA ILE A 12 -4.04 -14.16 25.31
C ILE A 12 -4.34 -15.66 25.40
N GLN A 13 -5.34 -16.09 26.18
CA GLN A 13 -5.70 -17.51 26.30
C GLN A 13 -6.25 -18.05 24.97
N ASP A 14 -6.96 -17.23 24.21
CA ASP A 14 -7.38 -17.59 22.86
C ASP A 14 -6.18 -17.76 21.94
N TYR A 15 -5.21 -16.84 21.97
CA TYR A 15 -4.00 -16.96 21.17
C TYR A 15 -3.20 -18.24 21.52
N ILE A 16 -3.05 -18.56 22.80
CA ILE A 16 -2.39 -19.79 23.29
C ILE A 16 -3.16 -21.05 22.84
N ARG A 17 -4.49 -21.03 22.90
CA ARG A 17 -5.36 -22.14 22.46
C ARG A 17 -5.17 -22.46 20.96
N PHE A 18 -4.88 -21.45 20.14
CA PHE A 18 -4.50 -21.59 18.73
C PHE A 18 -3.01 -21.92 18.52
N GLY A 19 -2.28 -22.26 19.58
CA GLY A 19 -0.88 -22.68 19.52
C GLY A 19 0.14 -21.54 19.56
N GLY A 20 -0.30 -20.32 19.88
CA GLY A 20 0.57 -19.16 20.07
C GLY A 20 1.51 -19.34 21.26
N TYR A 21 2.66 -18.70 21.23
CA TYR A 21 3.76 -18.74 22.17
C TYR A 21 4.40 -20.13 22.42
N LYS A 22 3.79 -21.21 21.91
CA LYS A 22 4.38 -22.55 22.03
C LYS A 22 5.76 -22.61 21.35
N THR A 23 5.83 -22.07 20.14
CA THR A 23 7.08 -22.00 19.36
C THR A 23 8.11 -21.12 20.06
N LEU A 24 7.69 -19.99 20.63
CA LEU A 24 8.56 -19.12 21.41
C LEU A 24 9.21 -19.88 22.57
N VAL A 25 8.40 -20.52 23.41
CA VAL A 25 8.90 -21.28 24.58
C VAL A 25 9.85 -22.39 24.14
N GLU A 26 9.48 -23.19 23.14
CA GLU A 26 10.33 -24.26 22.61
C GLU A 26 11.67 -23.70 22.11
N VAL A 27 11.66 -22.63 21.31
CA VAL A 27 12.88 -22.04 20.76
C VAL A 27 13.78 -21.50 21.87
N LEU A 28 13.23 -20.71 22.82
CA LEU A 28 14.05 -20.10 23.87
C LEU A 28 14.65 -21.12 24.84
N THR A 29 13.96 -22.25 25.07
CA THR A 29 14.41 -23.26 26.03
C THR A 29 15.31 -24.35 25.42
N THR A 30 15.21 -24.60 24.09
CA THR A 30 15.89 -25.73 23.47
C THR A 30 16.85 -25.36 22.35
N GLN A 31 16.74 -24.13 21.81
CA GLN A 31 17.50 -23.67 20.66
C GLN A 31 18.41 -22.49 21.02
N ASN A 32 19.27 -22.10 20.11
CA ASN A 32 20.13 -20.92 20.25
C ASN A 32 19.77 -19.84 19.21
N PRO A 33 20.26 -18.59 19.38
CA PRO A 33 20.01 -17.49 18.44
C PRO A 33 20.39 -17.81 16.99
N GLU A 34 21.41 -18.62 16.78
CA GLU A 34 21.87 -19.01 15.43
C GLU A 34 20.87 -19.92 14.72
N TYR A 35 20.19 -20.82 15.42
CA TYR A 35 19.11 -21.63 14.87
C TYR A 35 18.00 -20.77 14.28
N VAL A 36 17.51 -19.78 15.02
CA VAL A 36 16.47 -18.85 14.52
C VAL A 36 16.97 -18.11 13.29
N MET A 37 18.20 -17.60 13.35
CA MET A 37 18.82 -16.90 12.21
C MET A 37 18.84 -17.76 10.96
N GLN A 38 19.29 -19.01 11.07
CA GLN A 38 19.37 -19.96 9.96
C GLN A 38 17.99 -20.31 9.40
N GLN A 39 16.98 -20.55 10.24
CA GLN A 39 15.62 -20.81 9.79
C GLN A 39 15.06 -19.65 8.97
N ILE A 40 15.27 -18.41 9.41
CA ILE A 40 14.80 -17.23 8.69
C ILE A 40 15.58 -17.01 7.38
N GLU A 41 16.89 -17.23 7.37
CA GLU A 41 17.69 -17.19 6.13
C GLU A 41 17.24 -18.27 5.13
N GLN A 42 17.09 -19.51 5.59
CA GLN A 42 16.65 -20.65 4.76
C GLN A 42 15.23 -20.49 4.25
N SER A 43 14.34 -19.87 5.01
CA SER A 43 12.96 -19.59 4.58
C SER A 43 12.89 -18.72 3.34
N GLY A 44 13.91 -17.88 3.10
CA GLY A 44 13.93 -16.90 2.03
C GLY A 44 12.90 -15.77 2.21
N LEU A 45 12.37 -15.57 3.43
CA LEU A 45 11.39 -14.53 3.70
C LEU A 45 11.89 -13.16 3.24
N ARG A 46 11.11 -12.52 2.38
CA ARG A 46 11.31 -11.12 1.97
C ARG A 46 10.40 -10.21 2.78
N GLY A 47 10.86 -9.02 3.15
CA GLY A 47 10.09 -8.05 3.92
C GLY A 47 8.77 -7.67 3.24
N ARG A 48 7.67 -7.65 3.99
CA ARG A 48 6.29 -7.43 3.49
C ARG A 48 5.89 -5.95 3.43
N GLY A 49 6.74 -5.04 3.92
CA GLY A 49 6.46 -3.59 3.91
C GLY A 49 6.82 -2.85 2.62
N GLY A 50 7.00 -3.53 1.49
CA GLY A 50 7.14 -2.92 0.17
C GLY A 50 8.47 -3.17 -0.55
N GLY A 51 9.59 -3.00 0.11
CA GLY A 51 10.92 -3.12 -0.52
C GLY A 51 11.41 -4.56 -0.77
N GLY A 52 10.75 -5.57 -0.23
CA GLY A 52 11.08 -6.98 -0.47
C GLY A 52 12.51 -7.41 -0.13
N PHE A 53 13.19 -6.70 0.78
CA PHE A 53 14.55 -7.06 1.16
C PHE A 53 14.56 -8.38 1.96
N ASN A 54 15.57 -9.23 1.76
CA ASN A 54 15.68 -10.50 2.46
C ASN A 54 15.87 -10.29 3.98
N VAL A 55 14.98 -10.85 4.78
CA VAL A 55 14.91 -10.64 6.23
C VAL A 55 16.12 -11.23 6.94
N GLY A 56 16.48 -12.48 6.62
CA GLY A 56 17.63 -13.15 7.22
C GLY A 56 18.95 -12.40 6.99
N ARG A 57 19.19 -11.96 5.73
CA ARG A 57 20.38 -11.14 5.42
C ARG A 57 20.41 -9.84 6.24
N LYS A 58 19.24 -9.18 6.40
CA LYS A 58 19.16 -7.97 7.22
C LYS A 58 19.53 -8.24 8.67
N TRP A 59 18.98 -9.29 9.25
CA TRP A 59 19.24 -9.67 10.63
C TRP A 59 20.71 -10.06 10.83
N ARG A 60 21.29 -10.83 9.92
CA ARG A 60 22.71 -11.20 9.91
C ARG A 60 23.62 -9.97 9.89
N SER A 61 23.33 -9.00 9.01
CA SER A 61 24.07 -7.75 8.94
C SER A 61 24.00 -6.94 10.24
N CYS A 62 22.85 -6.93 10.90
CA CYS A 62 22.69 -6.25 12.18
C CYS A 62 23.46 -6.95 13.29
N LYS A 63 23.40 -8.30 13.36
CA LYS A 63 24.11 -9.09 14.38
C LYS A 63 25.62 -8.99 14.25
N ALA A 64 26.15 -8.80 13.05
CA ALA A 64 27.59 -8.67 12.79
C ALA A 64 28.22 -7.38 13.37
N VAL A 65 27.39 -6.40 13.75
CA VAL A 65 27.88 -5.14 14.34
C VAL A 65 27.82 -5.24 15.88
N GLU A 66 28.92 -4.90 16.53
CA GLU A 66 29.01 -4.92 17.99
C GLU A 66 28.18 -3.84 18.67
N GLY A 67 27.74 -4.12 19.90
CA GLY A 67 27.04 -3.18 20.76
C GLY A 67 25.55 -3.50 20.93
N PRO A 68 24.83 -2.65 21.68
CA PRO A 68 23.39 -2.83 21.90
C PRO A 68 22.63 -2.69 20.59
N ARG A 69 21.64 -3.56 20.36
CA ARG A 69 20.82 -3.60 19.16
C ARG A 69 19.37 -3.27 19.48
N TYR A 70 18.65 -2.74 18.48
CA TYR A 70 17.22 -2.47 18.60
C TYR A 70 16.41 -3.24 17.56
N VAL A 71 15.20 -3.64 17.98
CA VAL A 71 14.22 -4.30 17.10
C VAL A 71 13.00 -3.41 16.96
N LEU A 72 12.63 -3.08 15.72
CA LEU A 72 11.52 -2.18 15.42
C LEU A 72 10.47 -2.88 14.56
N CYS A 73 9.22 -2.64 14.91
CA CYS A 73 8.07 -2.96 14.06
C CYS A 73 7.54 -1.67 13.44
N ASN A 74 7.48 -1.65 12.10
CA ASN A 74 6.89 -0.57 11.34
C ASN A 74 5.41 -0.86 11.08
N GLY A 75 4.53 -0.19 11.82
CA GLY A 75 3.08 -0.14 11.63
C GLY A 75 2.61 1.22 11.10
N ASP A 76 3.48 1.98 10.42
CA ASP A 76 3.12 3.23 9.75
C ASP A 76 2.57 2.95 8.34
N GLU A 77 1.37 2.41 8.28
CA GLU A 77 0.66 2.10 7.04
C GLU A 77 -0.14 3.30 6.56
N GLY A 78 0.42 4.07 5.64
CA GLY A 78 -0.15 5.32 5.17
C GLY A 78 -0.62 5.31 3.72
N ASP A 79 -0.47 4.21 2.99
CA ASP A 79 -0.88 4.08 1.59
C ASP A 79 -2.41 4.23 1.45
N PRO A 80 -2.92 5.05 0.51
CA PRO A 80 -4.35 5.13 0.24
C PRO A 80 -4.95 3.77 -0.11
N GLY A 81 -5.97 3.35 0.65
CA GLY A 81 -6.66 2.06 0.46
C GLY A 81 -5.96 0.85 1.10
N ALA A 82 -4.82 1.03 1.77
CA ALA A 82 -4.12 -0.03 2.49
C ALA A 82 -4.60 -0.12 3.96
N PHE A 83 -4.87 -1.34 4.43
CA PHE A 83 -5.29 -1.63 5.81
C PHE A 83 -4.88 -3.05 6.27
N MET A 84 -3.85 -3.63 5.64
CA MET A 84 -3.35 -4.97 5.96
C MET A 84 -2.71 -5.02 7.33
N ASP A 85 -1.74 -4.12 7.57
CA ASP A 85 -0.98 -4.05 8.82
C ASP A 85 -1.89 -3.63 9.99
N ARG A 86 -2.78 -2.67 9.76
CA ARG A 86 -3.82 -2.28 10.70
C ARG A 86 -4.63 -3.49 11.14
N SER A 87 -5.11 -4.28 10.20
CA SER A 87 -5.96 -5.44 10.50
C SER A 87 -5.21 -6.54 11.25
N ILE A 88 -3.92 -6.75 10.96
CA ILE A 88 -3.09 -7.71 11.73
C ILE A 88 -2.89 -7.20 13.16
N MET A 89 -2.59 -5.90 13.35
CA MET A 89 -2.44 -5.30 14.69
C MET A 89 -3.73 -5.36 15.51
N GLU A 90 -4.89 -5.19 14.85
CA GLU A 90 -6.21 -5.27 15.49
C GLU A 90 -6.68 -6.71 15.72
N GLY A 91 -6.36 -7.64 14.82
CA GLY A 91 -6.92 -9.00 14.83
C GLY A 91 -6.02 -10.11 15.35
N ASP A 92 -4.70 -9.93 15.35
CA ASP A 92 -3.71 -10.92 15.88
C ASP A 92 -2.45 -10.21 16.43
N PRO A 93 -2.59 -9.32 17.45
CA PRO A 93 -1.48 -8.55 17.98
C PRO A 93 -0.38 -9.43 18.60
N HIS A 94 -0.74 -10.57 19.17
CA HIS A 94 0.20 -11.49 19.79
C HIS A 94 1.16 -12.14 18.79
N ALA A 95 0.73 -12.38 17.53
CA ALA A 95 1.62 -12.91 16.51
C ALA A 95 2.78 -11.95 16.18
N ILE A 96 2.52 -10.64 16.26
CA ILE A 96 3.54 -9.61 16.05
C ILE A 96 4.53 -9.62 17.22
N ILE A 97 4.01 -9.66 18.46
CA ILE A 97 4.83 -9.67 19.68
C ILE A 97 5.70 -10.92 19.71
N GLU A 98 5.12 -12.11 19.50
CA GLU A 98 5.87 -13.38 19.43
C GLU A 98 6.98 -13.32 18.37
N GLY A 99 6.67 -12.79 17.17
CA GLY A 99 7.64 -12.62 16.11
C GLY A 99 8.77 -11.66 16.46
N MET A 100 8.46 -10.56 17.15
CA MET A 100 9.47 -9.61 17.60
C MET A 100 10.37 -10.18 18.68
N VAL A 101 9.84 -10.95 19.64
CA VAL A 101 10.63 -11.62 20.69
C VAL A 101 11.59 -12.63 20.06
N LEU A 102 11.11 -13.48 19.13
CA LEU A 102 11.94 -14.45 18.41
C LEU A 102 13.04 -13.76 17.57
N GLY A 103 12.70 -12.65 16.90
CA GLY A 103 13.68 -11.87 16.16
C GLY A 103 14.70 -11.16 17.06
N ALA A 104 14.25 -10.65 18.20
CA ALA A 104 15.12 -10.05 19.22
C ALA A 104 16.11 -11.09 19.78
N PHE A 105 15.65 -12.30 20.04
CA PHE A 105 16.50 -13.42 20.44
C PHE A 105 17.55 -13.73 19.37
N ALA A 106 17.17 -13.81 18.10
CA ALA A 106 18.09 -14.09 17.00
C ALA A 106 19.22 -13.06 16.85
N VAL A 107 18.89 -11.76 17.03
CA VAL A 107 19.88 -10.67 16.90
C VAL A 107 20.47 -10.23 18.25
N GLU A 108 20.10 -10.91 19.33
CA GLU A 108 20.57 -10.62 20.70
C GLU A 108 20.28 -9.17 21.12
N SER A 109 19.02 -8.76 20.94
CA SER A 109 18.50 -7.45 21.35
C SER A 109 17.63 -7.60 22.58
N ASN A 110 17.71 -6.64 23.50
CA ASN A 110 16.86 -6.61 24.69
C ASN A 110 15.79 -5.51 24.66
N LYS A 111 15.70 -4.74 23.57
CA LYS A 111 14.77 -3.61 23.47
C LYS A 111 14.17 -3.44 22.09
N GLY A 112 12.85 -3.22 22.05
CA GLY A 112 12.13 -2.98 20.83
C GLY A 112 11.06 -1.90 20.92
N TYR A 113 10.62 -1.45 19.74
CA TYR A 113 9.53 -0.48 19.60
C TYR A 113 8.57 -0.90 18.50
N LEU A 114 7.28 -0.79 18.80
CA LEU A 114 6.18 -0.84 17.84
C LEU A 114 5.83 0.61 17.46
N TYR A 115 6.06 0.99 16.22
CA TYR A 115 5.67 2.30 15.70
C TYR A 115 4.32 2.18 15.01
N VAL A 116 3.29 2.84 15.55
CA VAL A 116 1.90 2.74 15.09
C VAL A 116 1.34 4.15 14.88
N ARG A 117 0.62 4.37 13.79
CA ARG A 117 -0.06 5.64 13.50
C ARG A 117 -1.09 5.96 14.57
N HIS A 118 -1.21 7.25 14.94
CA HIS A 118 -2.22 7.70 15.91
C HIS A 118 -3.66 7.53 15.39
N GLU A 119 -3.85 7.45 14.07
CA GLU A 119 -5.15 7.19 13.44
C GLU A 119 -5.65 5.75 13.62
N TYR A 120 -4.85 4.87 14.22
CA TYR A 120 -5.20 3.48 14.50
C TYR A 120 -5.44 3.24 16.00
N PRO A 121 -6.44 3.89 16.63
CA PRO A 121 -6.65 3.80 18.08
C PRO A 121 -6.93 2.38 18.55
N LEU A 122 -7.71 1.59 17.80
CA LEU A 122 -8.01 0.20 18.13
C LEU A 122 -6.77 -0.69 18.07
N ALA A 123 -5.90 -0.52 17.07
CA ALA A 123 -4.64 -1.24 17.00
C ALA A 123 -3.73 -0.92 18.20
N ILE A 124 -3.67 0.35 18.61
CA ILE A 124 -2.90 0.79 19.78
C ILE A 124 -3.47 0.16 21.06
N GLU A 125 -4.80 0.12 21.21
CA GLU A 125 -5.49 -0.51 22.33
C GLU A 125 -5.17 -2.01 22.42
N HIS A 126 -5.41 -2.76 21.34
CA HIS A 126 -5.17 -4.21 21.30
C HIS A 126 -3.70 -4.56 21.53
N LEU A 127 -2.77 -3.83 20.92
CA LEU A 127 -1.34 -4.01 21.17
C LEU A 127 -0.95 -3.70 22.63
N THR A 128 -1.56 -2.68 23.23
CA THR A 128 -1.30 -2.34 24.65
C THR A 128 -1.77 -3.47 25.58
N ILE A 129 -2.97 -4.00 25.33
CA ILE A 129 -3.49 -5.16 26.06
C ILE A 129 -2.58 -6.38 25.88
N ALA A 130 -2.22 -6.68 24.62
CA ALA A 130 -1.42 -7.85 24.30
C ALA A 130 0.00 -7.79 24.89
N ILE A 131 0.65 -6.63 24.91
CA ILE A 131 1.95 -6.43 25.55
C ILE A 131 1.83 -6.73 27.05
N LYS A 132 0.85 -6.13 27.74
CA LYS A 132 0.62 -6.34 29.15
C LYS A 132 0.37 -7.82 29.50
N GLN A 133 -0.49 -8.48 28.73
CA GLN A 133 -0.79 -9.90 28.93
C GLN A 133 0.43 -10.79 28.66
N ALA A 134 1.25 -10.46 27.64
CA ALA A 134 2.48 -11.19 27.37
C ALA A 134 3.53 -11.03 28.50
N GLU A 135 3.61 -9.85 29.10
CA GLU A 135 4.46 -9.60 30.29
C GLU A 135 3.96 -10.39 31.50
N GLU A 136 2.66 -10.34 31.79
CA GLU A 136 2.04 -11.08 32.92
C GLU A 136 2.19 -12.60 32.79
N CYS A 137 2.22 -13.13 31.56
CA CYS A 137 2.41 -14.55 31.29
C CYS A 137 3.88 -14.96 31.12
N GLY A 138 4.85 -14.04 31.26
CA GLY A 138 6.28 -14.34 31.12
C GLY A 138 6.74 -14.62 29.69
N PHE A 139 6.01 -14.14 28.68
CA PHE A 139 6.40 -14.21 27.26
C PHE A 139 7.07 -12.93 26.76
N LEU A 140 7.13 -11.90 27.62
CA LEU A 140 7.77 -10.62 27.36
C LEU A 140 8.32 -10.07 28.68
N GLY A 141 9.32 -9.17 28.66
CA GLY A 141 9.95 -8.59 29.84
C GLY A 141 11.24 -9.30 30.23
N ASP A 142 11.41 -9.52 31.52
CA ASP A 142 12.60 -10.18 32.07
C ASP A 142 12.44 -11.70 32.11
N ASN A 143 13.55 -12.42 31.89
CA ASN A 143 13.63 -13.88 32.02
C ASN A 143 12.51 -14.65 31.26
N ILE A 144 12.31 -14.32 30.01
CA ILE A 144 11.23 -14.86 29.18
C ILE A 144 11.25 -16.38 29.15
N ALA A 145 10.11 -17.02 29.39
CA ALA A 145 9.93 -18.47 29.49
C ALA A 145 10.89 -19.13 30.52
N GLY A 146 11.33 -18.41 31.56
CA GLY A 146 12.25 -18.88 32.58
C GLY A 146 13.72 -19.00 32.13
N THR A 147 14.08 -18.38 30.99
CA THR A 147 15.47 -18.32 30.47
C THR A 147 16.16 -17.03 30.91
N ASP A 148 17.46 -16.90 30.61
CA ASP A 148 18.22 -15.66 30.84
C ASP A 148 17.94 -14.57 29.80
N PHE A 149 17.10 -14.82 28.81
CA PHE A 149 16.75 -13.86 27.77
C PHE A 149 15.66 -12.90 28.26
N SER A 150 15.91 -11.60 28.04
CA SER A 150 14.98 -10.53 28.39
C SER A 150 14.78 -9.62 27.18
N PHE A 151 13.54 -9.22 26.93
CA PHE A 151 13.19 -8.29 25.84
C PHE A 151 12.02 -7.39 26.25
N HIS A 152 12.24 -6.08 26.19
CA HIS A 152 11.25 -5.07 26.54
C HIS A 152 10.71 -4.39 25.30
N LEU A 153 9.41 -4.29 25.17
CA LEU A 153 8.71 -3.74 24.04
C LEU A 153 7.86 -2.53 24.43
N SER A 154 7.96 -1.45 23.68
CA SER A 154 7.18 -0.23 23.89
C SER A 154 6.47 0.21 22.62
N ILE A 155 5.27 0.78 22.75
CA ILE A 155 4.54 1.39 21.64
C ILE A 155 4.99 2.85 21.50
N ASN A 156 5.39 3.23 20.29
CA ASN A 156 5.62 4.61 19.89
C ASN A 156 4.50 5.05 18.95
N ARG A 157 3.77 6.10 19.33
CA ARG A 157 2.65 6.64 18.52
C ARG A 157 3.19 7.64 17.52
N GLY A 158 3.08 7.30 16.23
CA GLY A 158 3.44 8.19 15.13
C GLY A 158 2.43 9.31 14.93
N GLY A 159 2.91 10.46 14.42
CA GLY A 159 2.05 11.61 14.11
C GLY A 159 1.19 11.48 12.84
N GLY A 160 1.19 10.31 12.18
CA GLY A 160 0.37 10.04 11.00
C GLY A 160 0.97 10.46 9.66
N ALA A 161 2.18 10.98 9.63
CA ALA A 161 2.84 11.36 8.38
C ALA A 161 3.35 10.13 7.63
N PHE A 162 2.93 9.94 6.38
CA PHE A 162 3.34 8.83 5.50
C PHE A 162 4.86 8.71 5.36
N VAL A 163 5.57 9.85 5.32
CA VAL A 163 7.03 9.86 5.26
C VAL A 163 7.69 9.13 6.43
N CYS A 164 7.02 9.03 7.58
CA CYS A 164 7.51 8.29 8.76
C CYS A 164 7.50 6.77 8.57
N GLY A 165 6.87 6.24 7.52
CA GLY A 165 7.02 4.85 7.08
C GLY A 165 8.42 4.55 6.49
N GLU A 166 9.17 5.57 6.06
CA GLU A 166 10.57 5.41 5.67
C GLU A 166 11.44 5.13 6.90
N SER A 167 12.32 4.12 6.78
CA SER A 167 13.05 3.56 7.92
C SER A 167 13.80 4.58 8.77
N SER A 168 14.53 5.51 8.15
CA SER A 168 15.32 6.50 8.88
C SER A 168 14.47 7.65 9.43
N ALA A 169 13.36 7.99 8.78
CA ALA A 169 12.39 8.95 9.27
C ALA A 169 11.64 8.41 10.51
N LEU A 170 11.24 7.14 10.47
CA LEU A 170 10.63 6.44 11.60
C LEU A 170 11.54 6.45 12.84
N MET A 171 12.83 6.10 12.66
CA MET A 171 13.79 6.10 13.76
C MET A 171 13.99 7.50 14.35
N ARG A 172 14.09 8.53 13.51
CA ARG A 172 14.17 9.92 13.99
C ARG A 172 12.92 10.34 14.76
N SER A 173 11.75 9.89 14.34
CA SER A 173 10.50 10.13 15.08
C SER A 173 10.52 9.46 16.46
N ILE A 174 10.99 8.21 16.57
CA ILE A 174 11.18 7.53 17.87
C ILE A 174 12.20 8.28 18.74
N GLU A 175 13.22 8.87 18.15
CA GLU A 175 14.24 9.69 18.85
C GLU A 175 13.70 11.06 19.31
N GLY A 176 12.41 11.39 19.04
CA GLY A 176 11.83 12.70 19.36
C GLY A 176 12.29 13.83 18.43
N LYS A 177 12.87 13.49 17.29
CA LYS A 177 13.32 14.43 16.26
C LYS A 177 12.30 14.54 15.12
N VAL A 178 12.47 15.53 14.25
CA VAL A 178 11.68 15.63 13.02
C VAL A 178 11.82 14.36 12.20
N GLY A 179 10.68 13.76 11.82
CA GLY A 179 10.60 12.52 11.03
C GLY A 179 10.97 12.75 9.57
N GLU A 180 12.23 13.06 9.32
CA GLU A 180 12.76 13.27 7.97
C GLU A 180 13.84 12.23 7.63
N PRO A 181 13.91 11.74 6.37
CA PRO A 181 14.89 10.75 5.97
C PRO A 181 16.34 11.22 6.07
N ARG A 182 17.23 10.27 6.38
CA ARG A 182 18.67 10.42 6.26
C ARG A 182 19.14 9.88 4.90
N ALA A 183 20.30 10.39 4.42
CA ALA A 183 20.96 9.80 3.26
C ALA A 183 21.41 8.36 3.58
N LYS A 184 21.17 7.44 2.63
CA LYS A 184 21.42 5.99 2.83
C LYS A 184 22.87 5.59 2.49
N TYR A 185 23.85 6.32 3.00
CA TYR A 185 25.26 5.91 2.92
C TYR A 185 25.60 4.83 3.96
N ILE A 186 24.86 4.79 5.06
CA ILE A 186 25.03 3.84 6.15
C ILE A 186 23.67 3.17 6.38
N HIS A 187 23.67 1.84 6.43
CA HIS A 187 22.46 1.07 6.65
C HIS A 187 22.01 1.14 8.12
N SER A 188 20.72 1.03 8.36
CA SER A 188 20.15 0.98 9.72
C SER A 188 20.65 -0.21 10.54
N THR A 189 21.07 -1.27 9.86
CA THR A 189 21.72 -2.43 10.48
C THR A 189 23.09 -2.12 11.07
N GLU A 190 23.69 -0.98 10.69
CA GLU A 190 24.96 -0.47 11.23
C GLU A 190 24.73 0.71 12.18
N LYS A 191 23.98 1.73 11.70
CA LYS A 191 23.61 2.93 12.48
C LYS A 191 22.15 3.27 12.26
N GLY A 192 21.28 2.66 13.07
CA GLY A 192 19.84 2.89 13.09
C GLY A 192 19.41 3.82 14.23
N LEU A 193 18.51 3.33 15.07
CA LEU A 193 17.96 4.04 16.22
C LEU A 193 19.06 4.38 17.23
N PHE A 194 19.11 5.63 17.68
CA PHE A 194 20.17 6.16 18.55
C PHE A 194 21.59 5.84 18.09
N ASP A 195 21.80 5.81 16.78
CA ASP A 195 23.05 5.43 16.12
C ASP A 195 23.56 4.02 16.48
N LYS A 196 22.67 3.10 16.83
CA LYS A 196 22.96 1.70 17.13
C LYS A 196 22.42 0.77 16.03
N PRO A 197 23.01 -0.44 15.88
CA PRO A 197 22.49 -1.44 14.97
C PRO A 197 21.02 -1.71 15.21
N THR A 198 20.21 -1.67 14.15
CA THR A 198 18.76 -1.76 14.29
C THR A 198 18.15 -2.63 13.19
N VAL A 199 17.36 -3.61 13.61
CA VAL A 199 16.46 -4.36 12.74
C VAL A 199 15.11 -3.68 12.71
N LEU A 200 14.66 -3.27 11.54
CA LEU A 200 13.32 -2.77 11.31
C LEU A 200 12.61 -3.65 10.30
N ASN A 201 11.50 -4.26 10.69
CA ASN A 201 10.61 -4.99 9.80
C ASN A 201 9.17 -4.46 9.92
N ASN A 202 8.39 -4.71 8.88
CA ASN A 202 6.97 -4.41 8.83
C ASN A 202 6.15 -5.40 9.71
N VAL A 203 4.92 -5.04 10.03
CA VAL A 203 3.97 -5.83 10.85
C VAL A 203 3.76 -7.24 10.30
N GLU A 204 3.38 -7.38 9.03
CA GLU A 204 3.15 -8.68 8.39
C GLU A 204 4.44 -9.52 8.36
N THR A 205 5.60 -8.89 8.22
CA THR A 205 6.89 -9.59 8.29
C THR A 205 7.10 -10.23 9.65
N TRP A 206 6.84 -9.50 10.75
CA TRP A 206 6.96 -10.04 12.10
C TRP A 206 5.97 -11.18 12.36
N ALA A 207 4.73 -11.04 11.92
CA ALA A 207 3.69 -12.08 12.07
C ALA A 207 4.02 -13.40 11.32
N ASN A 208 4.90 -13.36 10.32
CA ASN A 208 5.37 -14.57 9.63
C ASN A 208 6.45 -15.35 10.40
N ILE A 209 7.18 -14.72 11.32
CA ILE A 209 8.30 -15.36 12.02
C ILE A 209 7.88 -16.59 12.84
N PRO A 210 6.82 -16.51 13.70
CA PRO A 210 6.35 -17.67 14.45
C PRO A 210 5.90 -18.82 13.52
N VAL A 211 5.29 -18.50 12.37
CA VAL A 211 4.84 -19.49 11.40
C VAL A 211 6.03 -20.24 10.80
N ILE A 212 7.09 -19.53 10.41
CA ILE A 212 8.30 -20.14 9.84
C ILE A 212 8.98 -21.05 10.85
N LEU A 213 9.10 -20.62 12.11
CA LEU A 213 9.78 -21.42 13.14
C LEU A 213 8.95 -22.64 13.58
N ARG A 214 7.61 -22.53 13.58
CA ARG A 214 6.70 -23.64 13.88
C ARG A 214 6.68 -24.70 12.78
N ASP A 215 6.56 -24.26 11.54
CA ASP A 215 6.31 -25.16 10.41
C ASP A 215 7.60 -25.57 9.68
N GLY A 216 8.71 -24.89 9.96
CA GLY A 216 10.02 -25.06 9.34
C GLY A 216 10.20 -24.25 8.05
N ALA A 217 11.42 -23.78 7.83
CA ALA A 217 11.80 -22.96 6.68
C ALA A 217 11.49 -23.64 5.31
N GLU A 218 11.71 -24.96 5.22
CA GLU A 218 11.45 -25.71 3.98
C GLU A 218 9.96 -25.73 3.62
N ASN A 219 9.07 -25.88 4.58
CA ASN A 219 7.62 -25.89 4.35
C ASN A 219 7.13 -24.51 3.96
N PHE A 220 7.67 -23.45 4.56
CA PHE A 220 7.37 -22.06 4.15
C PHE A 220 7.78 -21.81 2.69
N ARG A 221 8.93 -22.32 2.24
CA ARG A 221 9.43 -22.17 0.87
C ARG A 221 8.61 -22.91 -0.19
N LYS A 222 7.83 -23.93 0.18
CA LYS A 222 6.93 -24.63 -0.75
C LYS A 222 5.75 -23.77 -1.18
N ILE A 223 5.44 -22.71 -0.43
CA ILE A 223 4.38 -21.77 -0.74
C ILE A 223 5.01 -20.57 -1.46
N GLY A 224 4.38 -20.10 -2.52
CA GLY A 224 4.85 -18.94 -3.28
C GLY A 224 5.79 -19.27 -4.42
N THR A 225 6.59 -18.30 -4.85
CA THR A 225 7.58 -18.48 -5.92
C THR A 225 8.98 -18.75 -5.34
N VAL A 226 9.87 -19.28 -6.17
CA VAL A 226 11.27 -19.55 -5.75
C VAL A 226 11.96 -18.29 -5.19
N LYS A 227 11.70 -17.13 -5.81
CA LYS A 227 12.31 -15.86 -5.41
C LYS A 227 11.50 -15.09 -4.35
N SER A 228 10.23 -15.42 -4.19
CA SER A 228 9.32 -14.77 -3.24
C SER A 228 8.49 -15.84 -2.50
N PRO A 229 9.09 -16.54 -1.51
CA PRO A 229 8.38 -17.56 -0.74
C PRO A 229 7.30 -16.99 0.18
N GLY A 230 6.34 -17.85 0.53
CA GLY A 230 5.27 -17.58 1.48
C GLY A 230 4.05 -16.92 0.86
N THR A 231 3.21 -16.39 1.70
CA THR A 231 1.99 -15.67 1.35
C THR A 231 2.17 -14.15 1.43
N LYS A 232 1.20 -13.41 0.89
CA LYS A 232 1.10 -11.96 1.05
C LYS A 232 -0.35 -11.58 1.31
N VAL A 233 -0.53 -10.69 2.26
CA VAL A 233 -1.83 -10.07 2.52
C VAL A 233 -1.99 -8.84 1.63
N PHE A 234 -3.14 -8.74 0.95
CA PHE A 234 -3.51 -7.59 0.13
C PHE A 234 -4.81 -6.95 0.61
N SER A 235 -4.89 -5.63 0.50
CA SER A 235 -6.16 -4.92 0.50
C SER A 235 -6.64 -4.77 -0.94
N LEU A 236 -7.71 -5.47 -1.29
CA LEU A 236 -8.34 -5.41 -2.60
C LEU A 236 -9.49 -4.41 -2.55
N VAL A 237 -9.35 -3.29 -3.23
CA VAL A 237 -10.31 -2.18 -3.20
C VAL A 237 -10.58 -1.60 -4.59
N GLY A 238 -11.47 -0.62 -4.68
CA GLY A 238 -11.80 0.08 -5.93
C GLY A 238 -13.00 -0.52 -6.65
N LYS A 239 -12.90 -0.71 -7.95
CA LYS A 239 -14.01 -1.13 -8.82
C LYS A 239 -14.17 -2.67 -8.93
N VAL A 240 -13.97 -3.39 -7.84
CA VAL A 240 -14.11 -4.83 -7.70
C VAL A 240 -15.36 -5.17 -6.87
N LYS A 241 -16.04 -6.28 -7.17
CA LYS A 241 -17.29 -6.66 -6.49
C LYS A 241 -17.09 -6.96 -5.00
N ASN A 242 -16.07 -7.76 -4.68
CA ASN A 242 -15.74 -8.13 -3.30
C ASN A 242 -14.49 -7.35 -2.87
N THR A 243 -14.69 -6.32 -2.07
CA THR A 243 -13.59 -5.55 -1.45
C THR A 243 -13.24 -6.14 -0.10
N GLY A 244 -11.98 -6.11 0.29
CA GLY A 244 -11.55 -6.58 1.60
C GLY A 244 -10.08 -7.01 1.66
N LEU A 245 -9.73 -7.71 2.74
CA LEU A 245 -8.42 -8.34 2.87
C LEU A 245 -8.45 -9.74 2.25
N ILE A 246 -7.39 -10.03 1.52
CA ILE A 246 -7.13 -11.36 0.99
C ILE A 246 -5.71 -11.78 1.34
N GLU A 247 -5.51 -13.06 1.62
CA GLU A 247 -4.18 -13.65 1.77
C GLU A 247 -4.00 -14.71 0.70
N VAL A 248 -3.00 -14.54 -0.16
CA VAL A 248 -2.70 -15.44 -1.27
C VAL A 248 -1.24 -15.85 -1.26
N ALA A 249 -0.93 -17.00 -1.89
CA ALA A 249 0.44 -17.38 -2.15
C ALA A 249 1.10 -16.35 -3.09
N MET A 250 2.36 -16.03 -2.84
CA MET A 250 3.14 -15.29 -3.83
C MET A 250 3.13 -16.02 -5.16
N GLY A 251 2.95 -15.30 -6.28
CA GLY A 251 2.84 -15.89 -7.61
C GLY A 251 1.41 -16.15 -8.08
N THR A 252 0.39 -16.00 -7.22
CA THR A 252 -1.01 -15.90 -7.65
C THR A 252 -1.15 -14.78 -8.67
N THR A 253 -1.89 -14.96 -9.75
CA THR A 253 -2.01 -13.96 -10.80
C THR A 253 -2.96 -12.83 -10.43
N LEU A 254 -2.77 -11.65 -11.02
CA LEU A 254 -3.72 -10.54 -10.87
C LEU A 254 -5.13 -10.95 -11.33
N ARG A 255 -5.25 -11.82 -12.33
CA ARG A 255 -6.53 -12.35 -12.81
C ARG A 255 -7.26 -13.14 -11.74
N GLU A 256 -6.59 -14.12 -11.12
CA GLU A 256 -7.16 -14.91 -10.02
C GLU A 256 -7.60 -14.03 -8.87
N ILE A 257 -6.77 -13.05 -8.48
CA ILE A 257 -7.10 -12.11 -7.40
C ILE A 257 -8.35 -11.28 -7.74
N ILE A 258 -8.42 -10.68 -8.93
CA ILE A 258 -9.48 -9.73 -9.28
C ILE A 258 -10.78 -10.45 -9.64
N TYR A 259 -10.71 -11.54 -10.39
CA TYR A 259 -11.90 -12.18 -10.93
C TYR A 259 -12.39 -13.37 -10.11
N GLU A 260 -11.51 -14.23 -9.62
CA GLU A 260 -11.92 -15.42 -8.85
C GLU A 260 -12.20 -15.05 -7.40
N ILE A 261 -11.28 -14.33 -6.73
CA ILE A 261 -11.44 -13.93 -5.34
C ILE A 261 -12.31 -12.67 -5.24
N GLY A 262 -11.98 -11.63 -6.02
CA GLY A 262 -12.67 -10.36 -6.05
C GLY A 262 -14.03 -10.38 -6.74
N GLY A 263 -14.38 -11.47 -7.44
CA GLY A 263 -15.66 -11.62 -8.14
C GLY A 263 -15.82 -10.79 -9.40
N GLY A 264 -14.73 -10.20 -9.90
CA GLY A 264 -14.70 -9.35 -11.10
C GLY A 264 -15.14 -7.91 -10.85
N ILE A 265 -15.32 -7.16 -11.94
CA ILE A 265 -15.57 -5.72 -11.91
C ILE A 265 -17.04 -5.43 -11.58
N ILE A 266 -17.28 -4.39 -10.76
CA ILE A 266 -18.65 -3.92 -10.46
C ILE A 266 -19.41 -3.61 -11.75
N ASP A 267 -20.71 -3.85 -11.74
CA ASP A 267 -21.61 -3.61 -12.88
C ASP A 267 -21.20 -4.37 -14.17
N ASN A 268 -20.32 -5.39 -14.04
CA ASN A 268 -19.73 -6.14 -15.15
C ASN A 268 -19.08 -5.24 -16.22
N ARG A 269 -18.54 -4.10 -15.82
CA ARG A 269 -17.85 -3.18 -16.72
C ARG A 269 -16.48 -3.72 -17.14
N PRO A 270 -15.92 -3.22 -18.24
CA PRO A 270 -14.57 -3.58 -18.65
C PRO A 270 -13.52 -3.20 -17.59
N PHE A 271 -12.64 -4.14 -17.25
CA PHE A 271 -11.45 -3.84 -16.47
C PHE A 271 -10.54 -2.90 -17.25
N LYS A 272 -9.99 -1.89 -16.61
CA LYS A 272 -9.04 -0.96 -17.20
C LYS A 272 -7.63 -1.14 -16.67
N ALA A 273 -7.49 -1.05 -15.36
CA ALA A 273 -6.19 -1.15 -14.72
C ALA A 273 -6.30 -1.62 -13.25
N VAL A 274 -5.19 -2.06 -12.70
CA VAL A 274 -4.99 -2.22 -11.26
C VAL A 274 -3.74 -1.45 -10.84
N GLN A 275 -3.87 -0.59 -9.83
CA GLN A 275 -2.74 0.02 -9.14
C GLN A 275 -2.26 -0.94 -8.06
N THR A 276 -0.96 -1.27 -8.07
CA THR A 276 -0.30 -2.03 -7.02
C THR A 276 0.81 -1.20 -6.38
N GLY A 277 1.11 -1.45 -5.11
CA GLY A 277 2.21 -0.78 -4.41
C GLY A 277 1.93 0.65 -3.94
N GLY A 278 0.65 1.04 -3.89
CA GLY A 278 0.25 2.37 -3.41
C GLY A 278 0.87 3.52 -4.22
N PRO A 279 1.15 4.67 -3.60
CA PRO A 279 1.71 5.85 -4.27
C PRO A 279 3.09 5.62 -4.90
N SER A 280 3.81 4.60 -4.45
CA SER A 280 5.14 4.24 -4.94
C SER A 280 5.13 3.23 -6.08
N GLY A 281 3.97 2.64 -6.38
CA GLY A 281 3.80 1.64 -7.42
C GLY A 281 3.24 2.21 -8.72
N GLY A 282 2.63 1.35 -9.54
CA GLY A 282 2.15 1.73 -10.87
C GLY A 282 0.84 1.05 -11.28
N CYS A 283 0.23 1.57 -12.33
CA CYS A 283 -0.99 1.04 -12.94
C CYS A 283 -0.65 -0.01 -14.01
N LEU A 284 -1.22 -1.20 -13.87
CA LEU A 284 -1.03 -2.32 -14.79
C LEU A 284 -2.31 -2.54 -15.61
N PRO A 285 -2.23 -2.63 -16.95
CA PRO A 285 -3.37 -2.76 -17.86
C PRO A 285 -3.88 -4.21 -17.97
N ALA A 286 -4.92 -4.42 -18.76
CA ALA A 286 -5.60 -5.71 -18.94
C ALA A 286 -4.70 -6.81 -19.51
N ASP A 287 -3.73 -6.49 -20.37
CA ASP A 287 -2.75 -7.45 -20.91
C ASP A 287 -1.74 -7.96 -19.87
N LYS A 288 -1.74 -7.38 -18.66
CA LYS A 288 -0.92 -7.79 -17.51
C LYS A 288 -1.70 -8.59 -16.45
N LEU A 289 -2.96 -8.93 -16.71
CA LEU A 289 -3.78 -9.68 -15.74
C LEU A 289 -3.18 -11.06 -15.37
N ASP A 290 -2.46 -11.70 -16.28
CA ASP A 290 -1.83 -12.99 -16.02
C ASP A 290 -0.43 -12.88 -15.39
N LEU A 291 -0.01 -11.66 -15.02
CA LEU A 291 1.23 -11.43 -14.29
C LEU A 291 1.15 -12.04 -12.89
N PRO A 292 2.14 -12.87 -12.47
CA PRO A 292 2.22 -13.36 -11.11
C PRO A 292 2.54 -12.22 -10.16
N VAL A 293 1.84 -12.19 -9.02
CA VAL A 293 2.05 -11.17 -7.99
C VAL A 293 3.21 -11.59 -7.11
N ASP A 294 4.41 -11.16 -7.49
CA ASP A 294 5.63 -11.25 -6.71
C ASP A 294 6.48 -9.98 -6.85
N PHE A 295 7.55 -9.86 -6.03
CA PHE A 295 8.35 -8.64 -6.00
C PHE A 295 9.03 -8.31 -7.32
N ASP A 296 9.55 -9.33 -7.99
CA ASP A 296 10.37 -9.15 -9.20
C ASP A 296 9.46 -8.89 -10.41
N SER A 297 8.42 -9.70 -10.60
CA SER A 297 7.49 -9.60 -11.72
C SER A 297 6.76 -8.25 -11.76
N LEU A 298 6.29 -7.77 -10.60
CA LEU A 298 5.65 -6.45 -10.52
C LEU A 298 6.63 -5.31 -10.82
N THR A 299 7.88 -5.42 -10.36
CA THR A 299 8.92 -4.41 -10.62
C THR A 299 9.29 -4.37 -12.11
N GLU A 300 9.47 -5.51 -12.76
CA GLU A 300 9.74 -5.62 -14.20
C GLU A 300 8.61 -5.03 -15.04
N ALA A 301 7.38 -5.16 -14.59
CA ALA A 301 6.22 -4.55 -15.22
C ALA A 301 6.12 -3.03 -14.99
N GLY A 302 7.02 -2.41 -14.24
CA GLY A 302 7.02 -0.97 -13.95
C GLY A 302 6.03 -0.57 -12.84
N SER A 303 5.69 -1.52 -11.96
CA SER A 303 4.97 -1.29 -10.72
C SER A 303 5.82 -1.76 -9.54
N MET A 304 5.22 -2.09 -8.42
CA MET A 304 5.87 -2.75 -7.29
C MET A 304 4.83 -3.45 -6.40
N MET A 305 5.33 -4.32 -5.52
CA MET A 305 4.49 -4.98 -4.51
C MET A 305 3.92 -3.98 -3.50
N GLY A 306 4.75 -3.04 -3.06
CA GLY A 306 4.40 -2.17 -1.95
C GLY A 306 4.06 -2.93 -0.68
N SER A 307 3.28 -2.31 0.18
CA SER A 307 2.75 -2.94 1.39
C SER A 307 1.62 -3.96 1.12
N GLY A 308 1.02 -3.95 -0.08
CA GLY A 308 -0.04 -4.86 -0.50
C GLY A 308 -1.36 -4.17 -0.86
N GLY A 309 -1.36 -2.87 -1.09
CA GLY A 309 -2.53 -2.16 -1.62
C GLY A 309 -2.78 -2.50 -3.08
N MET A 310 -4.02 -2.87 -3.42
CA MET A 310 -4.49 -3.09 -4.80
C MET A 310 -5.77 -2.29 -5.06
N ILE A 311 -5.72 -1.34 -6.00
CA ILE A 311 -6.86 -0.51 -6.37
C ILE A 311 -7.28 -0.88 -7.80
N VAL A 312 -8.41 -1.56 -7.92
CA VAL A 312 -8.96 -1.98 -9.21
C VAL A 312 -9.75 -0.84 -9.86
N MET A 313 -9.60 -0.66 -11.17
CA MET A 313 -10.19 0.43 -11.95
C MET A 313 -10.93 -0.11 -13.17
N ASP A 314 -12.06 0.50 -13.48
CA ASP A 314 -12.86 0.22 -14.68
C ASP A 314 -12.66 1.32 -15.76
N ASP A 315 -13.34 1.17 -16.88
CA ASP A 315 -13.31 2.08 -18.03
C ASP A 315 -13.75 3.53 -17.73
N ARG A 316 -14.42 3.77 -16.58
CA ARG A 316 -14.79 5.11 -16.09
C ARG A 316 -13.65 5.84 -15.39
N THR A 317 -12.46 5.28 -15.33
CA THR A 317 -11.31 5.85 -14.64
C THR A 317 -10.37 6.55 -15.64
N CYS A 318 -10.03 7.80 -15.39
CA CYS A 318 -9.06 8.56 -16.19
C CYS A 318 -7.65 8.35 -15.62
N MET A 319 -6.71 7.88 -16.45
CA MET A 319 -5.33 7.58 -15.99
C MET A 319 -4.54 8.83 -15.62
N ILE A 320 -4.83 9.97 -16.25
CA ILE A 320 -4.22 11.26 -15.90
C ILE A 320 -4.69 11.71 -14.51
N ASP A 321 -5.97 11.50 -14.20
CA ASP A 321 -6.53 11.84 -12.90
C ASP A 321 -5.97 10.94 -11.79
N VAL A 322 -5.76 9.67 -12.08
CA VAL A 322 -5.11 8.71 -11.16
C VAL A 322 -3.66 9.14 -10.87
N ALA A 323 -2.88 9.43 -11.91
CA ALA A 323 -1.50 9.92 -11.73
C ALA A 323 -1.48 11.22 -10.92
N ARG A 324 -2.38 12.15 -11.21
CA ARG A 324 -2.55 13.39 -10.48
C ARG A 324 -2.88 13.17 -9.00
N TYR A 325 -3.80 12.25 -8.70
CA TYR A 325 -4.19 11.91 -7.33
C TYR A 325 -2.99 11.50 -6.50
N PHE A 326 -2.18 10.57 -7.01
CA PHE A 326 -1.01 10.09 -6.29
C PHE A 326 0.08 11.15 -6.15
N ILE A 327 0.32 11.98 -7.17
CA ILE A 327 1.28 13.09 -7.06
C ILE A 327 0.83 14.12 -6.02
N ASN A 328 -0.46 14.47 -6.01
CA ASN A 328 -1.01 15.40 -5.02
C ASN A 328 -0.90 14.83 -3.59
N PHE A 329 -1.17 13.54 -3.39
CA PHE A 329 -0.96 12.86 -2.13
C PHE A 329 0.51 12.96 -1.68
N LEU A 330 1.45 12.65 -2.58
CA LEU A 330 2.88 12.66 -2.25
C LEU A 330 3.44 14.07 -1.98
N ILE A 331 2.85 15.12 -2.56
CA ILE A 331 3.17 16.51 -2.22
C ILE A 331 2.82 16.80 -0.76
N GLN A 332 1.62 16.38 -0.33
CA GLN A 332 1.14 16.60 1.04
C GLN A 332 1.94 15.79 2.07
N GLU A 333 2.46 14.63 1.68
CA GLU A 333 3.20 13.70 2.54
C GLU A 333 4.73 13.85 2.45
N SER A 334 5.23 14.74 1.60
CA SER A 334 6.66 15.01 1.47
C SER A 334 7.20 15.73 2.70
N CYS A 335 8.37 15.29 3.21
CA CYS A 335 9.06 16.01 4.30
C CYS A 335 9.64 17.36 3.87
N GLY A 336 9.65 17.71 2.56
CA GLY A 336 10.16 18.96 2.03
C GLY A 336 11.70 19.13 2.04
N LYS A 337 12.46 18.10 2.46
CA LYS A 337 13.91 18.21 2.66
C LYS A 337 14.71 18.39 1.37
N CYS A 338 14.43 17.60 0.34
CA CYS A 338 15.21 17.65 -0.90
C CYS A 338 14.44 18.32 -2.04
N THR A 339 15.16 19.17 -2.79
CA THR A 339 14.63 19.96 -3.91
C THR A 339 13.87 19.13 -4.96
N PRO A 340 14.36 17.95 -5.41
CA PRO A 340 13.66 17.17 -6.43
C PRO A 340 12.24 16.77 -6.01
N CYS A 341 12.04 16.42 -4.74
CA CYS A 341 10.73 16.08 -4.20
C CYS A 341 9.90 17.35 -3.90
N ARG A 342 10.47 18.30 -3.11
CA ARG A 342 9.76 19.50 -2.64
C ARG A 342 9.27 20.38 -3.79
N ASP A 343 10.12 20.60 -4.79
CA ASP A 343 9.83 21.55 -5.88
C ASP A 343 9.39 20.81 -7.17
N GLY A 344 9.90 19.59 -7.41
CA GLY A 344 9.61 18.82 -8.60
C GLY A 344 8.19 18.24 -8.64
N LEU A 345 7.67 17.71 -7.51
CA LEU A 345 6.31 17.15 -7.47
C LEU A 345 5.22 18.20 -7.75
N PRO A 346 5.27 19.42 -7.19
CA PRO A 346 4.34 20.48 -7.58
C PRO A 346 4.38 20.84 -9.06
N GLN A 347 5.55 20.79 -9.71
CA GLN A 347 5.66 21.02 -11.15
C GLN A 347 5.01 19.90 -11.96
N LEU A 348 5.19 18.63 -11.55
CA LEU A 348 4.48 17.50 -12.16
C LEU A 348 2.96 17.65 -12.01
N LEU A 349 2.49 18.03 -10.83
CA LEU A 349 1.05 18.28 -10.58
C LEU A 349 0.51 19.36 -11.51
N TYR A 350 1.22 20.49 -11.61
CA TYR A 350 0.85 21.59 -12.50
C TYR A 350 0.73 21.16 -13.96
N LEU A 351 1.66 20.36 -14.47
CA LEU A 351 1.63 19.85 -15.83
C LEU A 351 0.45 18.86 -16.05
N LEU A 352 0.16 18.00 -15.09
CA LEU A 352 -1.01 17.11 -15.13
C LEU A 352 -2.33 17.89 -15.09
N ASP A 353 -2.41 18.96 -14.29
CA ASP A 353 -3.57 19.85 -14.24
C ASP A 353 -3.76 20.58 -15.58
N LYS A 354 -2.69 21.06 -16.22
CA LYS A 354 -2.79 21.62 -17.60
C LYS A 354 -3.40 20.61 -18.58
N ILE A 355 -3.04 19.32 -18.49
CA ILE A 355 -3.61 18.29 -19.37
C ILE A 355 -5.11 18.13 -19.09
N ARG A 356 -5.51 18.03 -17.83
CA ARG A 356 -6.92 17.88 -17.42
C ARG A 356 -7.79 19.08 -17.77
N GLU A 357 -7.18 20.27 -17.78
CA GLU A 357 -7.84 21.54 -18.17
C GLU A 357 -7.86 21.79 -19.69
N GLY A 358 -7.24 20.92 -20.48
CA GLY A 358 -7.16 21.10 -21.95
C GLY A 358 -6.18 22.17 -22.40
N LYS A 359 -5.35 22.69 -21.52
CA LYS A 359 -4.36 23.77 -21.78
C LYS A 359 -2.98 23.26 -22.19
N ALA A 360 -2.73 21.96 -22.06
CA ALA A 360 -1.43 21.36 -22.35
C ALA A 360 -1.18 21.26 -23.86
N VAL A 361 0.10 21.26 -24.21
CA VAL A 361 0.66 20.97 -25.54
C VAL A 361 1.57 19.76 -25.47
N MET A 362 1.93 19.14 -26.63
CA MET A 362 2.72 17.92 -26.65
C MET A 362 4.08 18.06 -25.94
N ALA A 363 4.72 19.23 -26.03
CA ALA A 363 5.97 19.52 -25.33
C ALA A 363 5.84 19.46 -23.79
N ASP A 364 4.64 19.60 -23.23
CA ASP A 364 4.44 19.43 -21.78
C ASP A 364 4.54 17.96 -21.37
N LEU A 365 4.24 17.02 -22.30
CA LEU A 365 4.41 15.60 -22.06
C LEU A 365 5.89 15.22 -21.95
N ASP A 366 6.72 15.76 -22.84
CA ASP A 366 8.18 15.56 -22.81
C ASP A 366 8.78 16.09 -21.49
N LYS A 367 8.30 17.26 -21.02
CA LYS A 367 8.69 17.82 -19.72
C LYS A 367 8.32 16.93 -18.54
N ILE A 368 7.12 16.30 -18.57
CA ILE A 368 6.71 15.35 -17.52
C ILE A 368 7.66 14.17 -17.48
N GLU A 369 8.02 13.59 -18.63
CA GLU A 369 8.94 12.45 -18.68
C GLU A 369 10.35 12.83 -18.20
N GLU A 370 10.87 13.98 -18.59
CA GLU A 370 12.19 14.48 -18.18
C GLU A 370 12.23 14.76 -16.68
N LEU A 371 11.25 15.50 -16.16
CA LEU A 371 11.19 15.86 -14.74
C LEU A 371 10.99 14.60 -13.86
N SER A 372 10.20 13.63 -14.32
CA SER A 372 10.04 12.35 -13.63
C SER A 372 11.38 11.63 -13.46
N LYS A 373 12.21 11.55 -14.50
CA LYS A 373 13.54 10.96 -14.46
C LYS A 373 14.48 11.73 -13.52
N VAL A 374 14.42 13.07 -13.53
CA VAL A 374 15.21 13.90 -12.60
C VAL A 374 14.86 13.59 -11.16
N ILE A 375 13.57 13.54 -10.83
CA ILE A 375 13.11 13.24 -9.45
C ILE A 375 13.54 11.84 -9.02
N GLU A 376 13.31 10.84 -9.85
CA GLU A 376 13.67 9.44 -9.60
C GLU A 376 15.16 9.29 -9.26
N ASN A 377 16.04 9.92 -10.03
CA ASN A 377 17.48 9.76 -9.90
C ASN A 377 18.11 10.63 -8.79
N SER A 378 17.48 11.76 -8.43
CA SER A 378 18.08 12.75 -7.51
C SER A 378 17.40 12.91 -6.17
N ALA A 379 16.20 12.34 -5.96
CA ALA A 379 15.53 12.40 -4.66
C ALA A 379 16.30 11.60 -3.59
N LEU A 380 16.24 12.08 -2.35
CA LEU A 380 17.02 11.55 -1.23
C LEU A 380 16.54 10.16 -0.77
N CYS A 381 15.24 9.94 -0.68
CA CYS A 381 14.62 8.72 -0.12
C CYS A 381 13.71 8.02 -1.12
N ALA A 382 13.23 6.83 -0.74
CA ALA A 382 12.34 6.04 -1.59
C ALA A 382 11.06 6.78 -1.96
N LEU A 383 10.42 7.52 -1.03
CA LEU A 383 9.21 8.29 -1.32
C LEU A 383 9.40 9.19 -2.55
N GLY A 384 10.45 10.02 -2.57
CA GLY A 384 10.71 10.90 -3.71
C GLY A 384 11.13 10.13 -4.97
N LYS A 385 11.97 9.09 -4.83
CA LYS A 385 12.46 8.30 -5.98
C LYS A 385 11.33 7.54 -6.69
N THR A 386 10.36 7.05 -5.96
CA THR A 386 9.23 6.28 -6.51
C THR A 386 8.01 7.15 -6.83
N ALA A 387 8.00 8.41 -6.41
CA ALA A 387 6.89 9.31 -6.64
C ALA A 387 6.46 9.44 -8.12
N PRO A 388 7.37 9.42 -9.11
CA PRO A 388 6.97 9.44 -10.51
C PRO A 388 6.37 8.14 -11.06
N ASN A 389 6.44 6.99 -10.35
CA ASN A 389 6.00 5.70 -10.85
C ASN A 389 4.54 5.67 -11.35
N PRO A 390 3.55 6.27 -10.66
CA PRO A 390 2.19 6.36 -11.20
C PRO A 390 2.13 7.08 -12.55
N ILE A 391 2.91 8.13 -12.75
CA ILE A 391 3.02 8.84 -14.04
C ILE A 391 3.69 7.95 -15.08
N SER A 392 4.86 7.40 -14.75
CA SER A 392 5.67 6.59 -15.66
C SER A 392 4.90 5.36 -16.15
N SER A 393 4.17 4.67 -15.27
CA SER A 393 3.35 3.52 -15.63
C SER A 393 2.13 3.89 -16.47
N THR A 394 1.44 4.99 -16.13
CA THR A 394 0.30 5.44 -16.93
C THR A 394 0.73 5.97 -18.30
N LEU A 395 1.88 6.63 -18.41
CA LEU A 395 2.46 7.00 -19.72
C LEU A 395 2.90 5.77 -20.52
N ARG A 396 3.45 4.75 -19.87
CA ARG A 396 3.89 3.52 -20.54
C ARG A 396 2.72 2.75 -21.14
N TYR A 397 1.61 2.63 -20.44
CA TYR A 397 0.52 1.74 -20.80
C TYR A 397 -0.72 2.46 -21.35
N PHE A 398 -0.90 3.75 -21.08
CA PHE A 398 -2.08 4.53 -21.43
C PHE A 398 -1.71 5.85 -22.11
N ARG A 399 -0.60 5.87 -22.85
CA ARG A 399 -0.11 7.09 -23.53
C ARG A 399 -1.14 7.73 -24.44
N ASP A 400 -1.98 6.92 -25.08
CA ASP A 400 -3.04 7.40 -25.97
C ASP A 400 -4.07 8.27 -25.23
N GLU A 401 -4.37 7.99 -23.96
CA GLU A 401 -5.25 8.87 -23.18
C GLU A 401 -4.64 10.26 -22.97
N TYR A 402 -3.33 10.35 -22.73
CA TYR A 402 -2.64 11.63 -22.65
C TYR A 402 -2.70 12.39 -23.98
N ILE A 403 -2.46 11.71 -25.08
CA ILE A 403 -2.52 12.30 -26.43
C ILE A 403 -3.94 12.79 -26.72
N GLN A 404 -4.98 12.03 -26.42
CA GLN A 404 -6.38 12.41 -26.60
C GLN A 404 -6.74 13.65 -25.77
N HIS A 405 -6.31 13.72 -24.49
CA HIS A 405 -6.51 14.90 -23.67
C HIS A 405 -5.83 16.14 -24.25
N ILE A 406 -4.60 15.99 -24.78
CA ILE A 406 -3.80 17.11 -25.30
C ILE A 406 -4.26 17.54 -26.68
N LYS A 407 -4.39 16.61 -27.65
CA LYS A 407 -4.69 16.93 -29.05
C LYS A 407 -6.18 17.05 -29.30
N GLU A 408 -6.97 16.09 -28.80
CA GLU A 408 -8.40 16.03 -29.11
C GLU A 408 -9.24 16.83 -28.11
N LYS A 409 -8.63 17.27 -26.98
CA LYS A 409 -9.33 17.94 -25.88
C LYS A 409 -10.52 17.11 -25.39
N LYS A 410 -10.32 15.81 -25.20
CA LYS A 410 -11.35 14.84 -24.83
C LYS A 410 -10.88 13.94 -23.70
N CYS A 411 -11.70 13.78 -22.68
CA CYS A 411 -11.52 12.76 -21.64
C CYS A 411 -12.48 11.60 -21.92
N VAL A 412 -11.93 10.43 -22.29
CA VAL A 412 -12.76 9.26 -22.66
C VAL A 412 -13.53 8.72 -21.44
N ALA A 413 -12.94 8.79 -20.27
CA ALA A 413 -13.56 8.35 -19.01
C ALA A 413 -14.59 9.35 -18.45
N GLY A 414 -14.68 10.55 -19.02
CA GLY A 414 -15.65 11.57 -18.57
C GLY A 414 -15.33 12.24 -17.23
N VAL A 415 -14.11 12.06 -16.71
CA VAL A 415 -13.71 12.57 -15.38
C VAL A 415 -13.26 14.04 -15.43
N CYS A 416 -12.55 14.43 -16.52
CA CYS A 416 -11.99 15.77 -16.63
C CYS A 416 -13.07 16.76 -17.08
N THR A 417 -13.67 17.46 -16.15
CA THR A 417 -14.83 18.36 -16.38
C THR A 417 -14.58 19.47 -17.39
N ALA A 418 -13.33 19.94 -17.53
CA ALA A 418 -12.96 20.92 -18.54
C ALA A 418 -13.00 20.37 -19.98
N LEU A 419 -12.88 19.05 -20.16
CA LEU A 419 -12.83 18.38 -21.45
C LEU A 419 -14.09 17.58 -21.78
N THR A 420 -15.05 17.51 -20.87
CA THR A 420 -16.18 16.58 -20.91
C THR A 420 -17.50 17.32 -21.00
N SER A 421 -18.39 16.83 -21.86
CA SER A 421 -19.82 17.10 -21.86
C SER A 421 -20.59 15.79 -21.87
N PHE A 422 -21.77 15.80 -21.26
CA PHE A 422 -22.67 14.65 -21.26
C PHE A 422 -23.89 14.96 -22.14
N ASN A 423 -24.26 14.04 -23.02
CA ASN A 423 -25.41 14.20 -23.89
C ASN A 423 -26.32 12.98 -23.83
N ILE A 424 -27.63 13.19 -23.83
CA ILE A 424 -28.62 12.11 -23.81
C ILE A 424 -28.90 11.68 -25.25
N THR A 425 -28.65 10.41 -25.54
CA THR A 425 -28.86 9.80 -26.87
C THR A 425 -30.31 9.34 -27.08
N ASP A 426 -30.62 8.85 -28.26
CA ASP A 426 -31.96 8.34 -28.60
C ASP A 426 -32.30 7.02 -27.87
N ASN A 427 -31.34 6.37 -27.23
CA ASN A 427 -31.57 5.20 -26.39
C ASN A 427 -32.33 5.54 -25.10
N CYS A 428 -32.55 6.81 -24.79
CA CYS A 428 -33.25 7.24 -23.58
C CYS A 428 -34.69 6.73 -23.55
N LYS A 429 -35.06 6.06 -22.48
CA LYS A 429 -36.42 5.53 -22.22
C LYS A 429 -37.27 6.43 -21.34
N GLY A 430 -36.79 7.61 -20.97
CA GLY A 430 -37.51 8.55 -20.11
C GLY A 430 -37.79 8.02 -18.69
N CYS A 431 -36.86 7.25 -18.11
CA CYS A 431 -37.02 6.64 -16.78
C CYS A 431 -36.84 7.62 -15.60
N THR A 432 -36.44 8.85 -15.86
CA THR A 432 -36.23 9.97 -14.90
C THR A 432 -35.11 9.77 -13.89
N ALA A 433 -34.38 8.66 -13.90
CA ALA A 433 -33.31 8.39 -12.91
C ALA A 433 -32.20 9.46 -12.94
N CYS A 434 -31.80 9.93 -14.14
CA CYS A 434 -30.77 10.94 -14.32
C CYS A 434 -31.20 12.33 -13.81
N SER A 435 -32.47 12.73 -14.01
CA SER A 435 -32.98 14.00 -13.49
C SER A 435 -33.09 14.01 -11.97
N LYS A 436 -33.50 12.91 -11.34
CA LYS A 436 -33.60 12.78 -9.88
C LYS A 436 -32.25 12.83 -9.16
N ILE A 437 -31.17 12.39 -9.79
CA ILE A 437 -29.83 12.37 -9.17
C ILE A 437 -29.02 13.65 -9.50
N CYS A 438 -29.52 14.51 -10.36
CA CYS A 438 -28.80 15.71 -10.77
C CYS A 438 -28.75 16.73 -9.62
N PRO A 439 -27.58 17.07 -9.06
CA PRO A 439 -27.49 17.96 -7.91
C PRO A 439 -27.78 19.43 -8.23
N VAL A 440 -27.88 19.78 -9.50
CA VAL A 440 -28.11 21.16 -9.98
C VAL A 440 -29.32 21.26 -10.93
N ASP A 441 -30.17 20.25 -10.98
CA ASP A 441 -31.39 20.18 -11.80
C ASP A 441 -31.17 20.51 -13.29
N ALA A 442 -29.97 20.19 -13.81
CA ALA A 442 -29.61 20.46 -15.19
C ALA A 442 -30.30 19.54 -16.21
N ILE A 443 -31.08 18.54 -15.77
CA ILE A 443 -31.68 17.54 -16.67
C ILE A 443 -33.20 17.67 -16.65
N GLN A 444 -33.75 17.98 -17.82
CA GLN A 444 -35.19 18.19 -18.02
C GLN A 444 -35.78 17.15 -18.97
N GLY A 445 -37.01 16.78 -18.76
CA GLY A 445 -37.76 15.85 -19.60
C GLY A 445 -38.92 15.20 -18.83
N GLU A 446 -39.92 14.74 -19.57
CA GLU A 446 -41.08 14.05 -19.02
C GLU A 446 -40.88 12.54 -18.93
N ALA A 447 -41.61 11.87 -18.07
CA ALA A 447 -41.58 10.41 -17.99
C ALA A 447 -41.96 9.79 -19.36
N LYS A 448 -41.21 8.74 -19.76
CA LYS A 448 -41.34 8.06 -21.07
C LYS A 448 -40.93 8.89 -22.28
N ALA A 449 -40.40 10.10 -22.09
CA ALA A 449 -39.83 10.93 -23.17
C ALA A 449 -38.30 11.07 -23.02
N LYS A 450 -37.62 11.39 -24.13
CA LYS A 450 -36.18 11.65 -24.10
C LYS A 450 -35.89 12.91 -23.28
N HIS A 451 -35.01 12.79 -22.29
CA HIS A 451 -34.53 13.93 -21.49
C HIS A 451 -33.44 14.72 -22.24
N GLN A 452 -33.18 15.95 -21.78
CA GLN A 452 -32.11 16.80 -22.23
C GLN A 452 -31.30 17.36 -21.09
N ILE A 453 -30.01 17.60 -21.33
CA ILE A 453 -29.09 18.20 -20.33
C ILE A 453 -28.86 19.66 -20.74
N ASN A 454 -29.19 20.58 -19.86
CA ASN A 454 -28.82 21.99 -20.01
C ASN A 454 -27.32 22.13 -19.70
N GLN A 455 -26.52 22.39 -20.75
CA GLN A 455 -25.06 22.45 -20.65
C GLN A 455 -24.55 23.69 -19.89
N GLU A 456 -25.36 24.76 -19.75
CA GLU A 456 -25.02 25.96 -19.00
C GLU A 456 -25.08 25.73 -17.50
N ILE A 457 -26.08 24.96 -17.03
CA ILE A 457 -26.28 24.63 -15.62
C ILE A 457 -25.44 23.42 -15.20
N CYS A 458 -25.14 22.51 -16.14
CA CYS A 458 -24.47 21.23 -15.89
C CYS A 458 -23.05 21.42 -15.33
N ILE A 459 -22.80 20.93 -14.10
CA ILE A 459 -21.47 20.93 -13.46
C ILE A 459 -20.58 19.77 -13.90
N ARG A 460 -21.05 18.91 -14.80
CA ARG A 460 -20.32 17.78 -15.39
C ARG A 460 -19.82 16.74 -14.39
N CYS A 461 -20.59 16.51 -13.32
CA CYS A 461 -20.23 15.56 -12.27
C CYS A 461 -20.32 14.07 -12.66
N GLY A 462 -20.96 13.74 -13.81
CA GLY A 462 -21.12 12.37 -14.28
C GLY A 462 -22.16 11.52 -13.55
N SER A 463 -22.85 12.02 -12.52
CA SER A 463 -23.85 11.26 -11.76
C SER A 463 -24.96 10.67 -12.64
N CYS A 464 -25.41 11.42 -13.63
CA CYS A 464 -26.40 10.98 -14.61
C CYS A 464 -25.90 9.82 -15.48
N TYR A 465 -24.62 9.86 -15.90
CA TYR A 465 -23.98 8.80 -16.67
C TYR A 465 -23.91 7.50 -15.87
N ASN A 466 -23.49 7.60 -14.62
CA ASN A 466 -23.33 6.43 -13.73
C ASN A 466 -24.66 5.74 -13.39
N VAL A 467 -25.78 6.49 -13.32
CA VAL A 467 -27.10 5.94 -12.94
C VAL A 467 -27.89 5.39 -14.13
N CYS A 468 -27.46 5.67 -15.36
CA CYS A 468 -28.20 5.30 -16.56
C CYS A 468 -28.06 3.81 -16.87
N LYS A 469 -29.14 3.03 -16.62
CA LYS A 469 -29.20 1.58 -16.91
C LYS A 469 -29.41 1.25 -18.39
N PHE A 470 -29.64 2.26 -19.25
CA PHE A 470 -29.94 2.09 -20.66
C PHE A 470 -28.76 2.54 -21.58
N ASP A 471 -27.61 2.87 -21.00
CA ASP A 471 -26.47 3.43 -21.72
C ASP A 471 -26.85 4.59 -22.65
N ALA A 472 -27.84 5.37 -22.24
CA ALA A 472 -28.40 6.45 -23.01
C ALA A 472 -27.71 7.79 -22.80
N ILE A 473 -26.59 7.84 -22.07
CA ILE A 473 -25.80 9.07 -21.86
C ILE A 473 -24.42 8.85 -22.43
N SER A 474 -24.06 9.64 -23.42
CA SER A 474 -22.74 9.61 -24.05
C SER A 474 -21.82 10.68 -23.49
N ILE A 475 -20.54 10.37 -23.44
CA ILE A 475 -19.46 11.30 -23.12
C ILE A 475 -18.96 11.91 -24.41
N THR A 476 -19.01 13.23 -24.56
CA THR A 476 -18.54 13.96 -25.71
C THR A 476 -17.49 15.00 -25.31
N LYS A 477 -16.73 15.47 -26.30
CA LYS A 477 -15.85 16.62 -26.15
C LYS A 477 -16.68 17.83 -25.70
N ARG A 478 -16.17 18.62 -24.79
CA ARG A 478 -16.76 19.90 -24.45
C ARG A 478 -16.58 20.85 -25.68
N ASN A 479 -17.67 21.31 -26.25
CA ASN A 479 -17.58 22.39 -27.23
C ASN A 479 -17.18 23.67 -26.49
N GLU A 480 -16.11 24.32 -26.97
CA GLU A 480 -15.83 25.70 -26.58
C GLU A 480 -17.04 26.53 -27.04
N GLN A 481 -17.81 27.03 -26.10
CA GLN A 481 -18.75 28.09 -26.39
C GLN A 481 -17.91 29.31 -26.74
N CYS A 482 -18.04 29.81 -27.97
CA CYS A 482 -17.51 31.08 -28.43
C CYS A 482 -17.95 32.22 -27.51
#